data_888a39e788fa7719736b0fb9eff05df8
#
_entry.id   888a39e788fa7719736b0fb9eff05df8
#
_cell.length_a   1.000
_cell.length_b   1.000
_cell.length_c   1.000
_cell.angle_alpha   90.00
_cell.angle_beta   90.00
_cell.angle_gamma   90.00
#
_symmetry.space_group_name_H-M   'P 1'
#
loop_
_entity.id
_entity.type
_entity.pdbx_description
1 polymer ?
#
loop_
_entity_poly.entity_id
_entity_poly.type
_entity_poly.pdbx_seq_one_letter_code
_entity_poly.pdbx_strand_id
1 'polypeptide(L)'
;YRSMIREYMNVLSNERWRTNNMENCVMVNAQGLVPETMTGTISSLIAGSPKNSGKIVILRTDGSEGTIKFSSRKSASCKNSINLSQLMRGGAEQFNGIGGGHEAAAGAKITKDKLDGFLDYLESNVTKMPDRDSNQ
;
A
#
# COMPACT_ATOMS: atom_id res chain seq x y z
N TYR A 1 12.13 -2.25 -19.60
CA TYR A 1 11.03 -1.83 -18.76
C TYR A 1 10.09 -2.99 -18.41
N ARG A 2 9.54 -3.65 -19.42
CA ARG A 2 8.65 -4.81 -19.19
C ARG A 2 9.34 -5.97 -18.49
N SER A 3 10.61 -6.22 -18.83
CA SER A 3 11.35 -7.31 -18.20
C SER A 3 11.65 -7.01 -16.73
N MET A 4 11.88 -5.74 -16.39
CA MET A 4 12.08 -5.32 -15.01
C MET A 4 10.81 -5.53 -14.18
N ILE A 5 9.67 -5.13 -14.72
CA ILE A 5 8.37 -5.32 -14.06
C ILE A 5 8.11 -6.81 -13.81
N ARG A 6 8.33 -7.63 -14.83
CA ARG A 6 8.16 -9.09 -14.71
C ARG A 6 9.04 -9.67 -13.61
N GLU A 7 10.28 -9.21 -13.53
CA GLU A 7 11.21 -9.67 -12.51
C GLU A 7 10.71 -9.28 -11.11
N TYR A 8 10.28 -8.02 -10.92
CA TYR A 8 9.74 -7.58 -9.63
C TYR A 8 8.54 -8.43 -9.22
N MET A 9 7.62 -8.67 -10.15
CA MET A 9 6.43 -9.46 -9.86
C MET A 9 6.78 -10.91 -9.52
N ASN A 10 7.77 -11.49 -10.20
CA ASN A 10 8.25 -12.84 -9.91
C ASN A 10 8.84 -12.93 -8.50
N VAL A 11 9.68 -11.97 -8.12
CA VAL A 11 10.29 -11.98 -6.78
C VAL A 11 9.21 -11.82 -5.71
N LEU A 12 8.26 -10.91 -5.92
CA LEU A 12 7.17 -10.71 -4.96
C LEU A 12 6.31 -11.97 -4.80
N SER A 13 6.12 -12.75 -5.87
CA SER A 13 5.41 -14.03 -5.81
C SER A 13 6.20 -15.10 -5.06
N ASN A 14 7.51 -15.13 -5.24
CA ASN A 14 8.37 -16.18 -4.70
C ASN A 14 8.79 -15.92 -3.26
N GLU A 15 9.04 -14.66 -2.90
CA GLU A 15 9.42 -14.28 -1.54
C GLU A 15 8.18 -13.94 -0.74
N ARG A 16 7.53 -14.99 -0.25
CA ARG A 16 6.21 -14.89 0.40
C ARG A 16 6.20 -14.02 1.65
N TRP A 17 7.34 -13.89 2.32
CA TRP A 17 7.45 -13.04 3.51
C TRP A 17 7.15 -11.58 3.22
N ARG A 18 7.25 -11.16 1.95
CA ARG A 18 7.00 -9.78 1.56
C ARG A 18 5.52 -9.40 1.56
N THR A 19 4.64 -10.38 1.48
CA THR A 19 3.20 -10.11 1.33
C THR A 19 2.43 -10.55 2.57
N ASN A 20 1.72 -9.62 3.17
CA ASN A 20 0.81 -9.88 4.28
C ASN A 20 -0.63 -9.75 3.77
N ASN A 21 -1.29 -10.90 3.62
CA ASN A 21 -2.68 -10.96 3.17
C ASN A 21 -3.62 -10.84 4.36
N MET A 22 -4.42 -9.77 4.38
CA MET A 22 -5.46 -9.56 5.36
C MET A 22 -6.81 -9.63 4.66
N GLU A 23 -7.89 -9.63 5.44
CA GLU A 23 -9.23 -9.75 4.85
C GLU A 23 -9.55 -8.62 3.87
N ASN A 24 -9.25 -7.38 4.25
CA ASN A 24 -9.58 -6.20 3.45
C ASN A 24 -8.39 -5.55 2.75
N CYS A 25 -7.19 -6.05 2.98
CA CYS A 25 -5.98 -5.36 2.55
C CYS A 25 -4.85 -6.36 2.28
N VAL A 26 -4.05 -6.04 1.29
CA VAL A 26 -2.80 -6.75 1.02
C VAL A 26 -1.68 -5.74 1.24
N MET A 27 -0.79 -6.02 2.18
CA MET A 27 0.37 -5.18 2.44
C MET A 27 1.62 -5.85 1.88
N VAL A 28 2.36 -5.12 1.06
CA VAL A 28 3.52 -5.66 0.35
C VAL A 28 4.78 -4.88 0.71
N ASN A 29 5.79 -5.61 1.16
CA ASN A 29 7.12 -5.05 1.42
C ASN A 29 8.00 -5.26 0.20
N ALA A 30 8.22 -4.19 -0.56
CA ALA A 30 9.07 -4.23 -1.76
C ALA A 30 10.44 -3.56 -1.52
N GLN A 31 10.81 -3.37 -0.25
CA GLN A 31 12.10 -2.75 0.09
C GLN A 31 13.25 -3.61 -0.41
N GLY A 32 14.26 -2.95 -0.97
CA GLY A 32 15.41 -3.63 -1.56
C GLY A 32 15.13 -4.25 -2.93
N LEU A 33 13.91 -4.12 -3.45
CA LEU A 33 13.52 -4.74 -4.73
C LEU A 33 13.01 -3.70 -5.72
N VAL A 34 11.96 -2.96 -5.36
CA VAL A 34 11.28 -2.03 -6.27
C VAL A 34 11.75 -0.61 -6.00
N PRO A 35 12.22 0.13 -7.03
CA PRO A 35 12.62 1.52 -6.83
C PRO A 35 11.43 2.42 -6.56
N GLU A 36 11.68 3.54 -5.90
CA GLU A 36 10.65 4.50 -5.49
C GLU A 36 9.77 4.93 -6.67
N THR A 37 10.36 5.12 -7.85
CA THR A 37 9.65 5.59 -9.04
C THR A 37 8.69 4.56 -9.62
N MET A 38 8.77 3.31 -9.19
CA MET A 38 7.94 2.23 -9.72
C MET A 38 6.81 1.79 -8.78
N THR A 39 6.70 2.42 -7.61
CA THR A 39 5.70 1.99 -6.61
C THR A 39 4.28 2.06 -7.13
N GLY A 40 3.94 3.14 -7.85
CA GLY A 40 2.59 3.29 -8.41
C GLY A 40 2.26 2.22 -9.43
N THR A 41 3.22 1.93 -10.33
CA THR A 41 3.03 0.91 -11.35
C THR A 41 2.85 -0.47 -10.74
N ILE A 42 3.73 -0.84 -9.81
CA ILE A 42 3.69 -2.17 -9.21
C ILE A 42 2.44 -2.34 -8.32
N SER A 43 2.09 -1.33 -7.52
CA SER A 43 0.88 -1.41 -6.70
C SER A 43 -0.37 -1.53 -7.55
N SER A 44 -0.44 -0.85 -8.71
CA SER A 44 -1.56 -0.97 -9.65
C SER A 44 -1.67 -2.37 -10.22
N LEU A 45 -0.54 -2.98 -10.59
CA LEU A 45 -0.54 -4.35 -11.12
C LEU A 45 -1.00 -5.35 -10.07
N ILE A 46 -0.56 -5.19 -8.84
CA ILE A 46 -1.00 -6.06 -7.74
C ILE A 46 -2.50 -5.89 -7.50
N ALA A 47 -2.99 -4.64 -7.49
CA ALA A 47 -4.42 -4.37 -7.30
C ALA A 47 -5.27 -4.91 -8.44
N GLY A 48 -4.72 -5.00 -9.64
CA GLY A 48 -5.41 -5.56 -10.80
C GLY A 48 -5.43 -7.07 -10.86
N SER A 49 -4.70 -7.75 -9.99
CA SER A 49 -4.69 -9.21 -9.96
C SER A 49 -6.02 -9.74 -9.42
N PRO A 50 -6.63 -10.75 -10.08
CA PRO A 50 -7.92 -11.29 -9.62
C PRO A 50 -7.93 -11.79 -8.18
N LYS A 51 -6.81 -12.32 -7.68
CA LYS A 51 -6.72 -12.79 -6.30
C LYS A 51 -6.87 -11.67 -5.27
N ASN A 52 -6.63 -10.43 -5.68
CA ASN A 52 -6.72 -9.25 -4.80
C ASN A 52 -8.01 -8.47 -4.99
N SER A 53 -8.95 -9.02 -5.75
CA SER A 53 -10.25 -8.41 -5.99
C SER A 53 -10.94 -8.08 -4.67
N GLY A 54 -11.48 -6.88 -4.58
CA GLY A 54 -12.18 -6.41 -3.39
C GLY A 54 -11.28 -5.83 -2.30
N LYS A 55 -9.98 -5.86 -2.48
CA LYS A 55 -9.03 -5.45 -1.45
C LYS A 55 -8.36 -4.12 -1.75
N ILE A 56 -7.83 -3.51 -0.69
CA ILE A 56 -6.90 -2.39 -0.80
C ILE A 56 -5.49 -2.98 -0.84
N VAL A 57 -4.64 -2.47 -1.73
CA VAL A 57 -3.23 -2.87 -1.80
C VAL A 57 -2.38 -1.72 -1.28
N ILE A 58 -1.48 -2.00 -0.34
CA ILE A 58 -0.53 -1.02 0.18
C ILE A 58 0.87 -1.59 0.02
N LEU A 59 1.68 -0.92 -0.79
CA LEU A 59 3.05 -1.34 -1.09
C LEU A 59 4.03 -0.32 -0.55
N ARG A 60 5.14 -0.80 0.03
CA ARG A 60 6.19 0.10 0.49
C ARG A 60 7.55 -0.27 -0.10
N THR A 61 8.39 0.73 -0.27
CA THR A 61 9.78 0.54 -0.67
C THR A 61 10.66 1.63 -0.05
N ASP A 62 11.96 1.47 -0.19
CA ASP A 62 12.90 2.50 0.25
C ASP A 62 12.76 3.74 -0.61
N GLY A 63 12.62 4.89 0.02
CA GLY A 63 12.63 6.18 -0.64
C GLY A 63 13.99 6.84 -0.53
N SER A 64 14.08 8.07 -1.02
CA SER A 64 15.30 8.87 -0.94
C SER A 64 15.56 9.33 0.49
N GLU A 65 16.84 9.55 0.81
CA GLU A 65 17.26 10.20 2.04
C GLU A 65 16.72 9.58 3.34
N GLY A 66 16.78 8.25 3.43
CA GLY A 66 16.37 7.55 4.64
C GLY A 66 14.87 7.52 4.88
N THR A 67 14.09 7.63 3.82
CA THR A 67 12.63 7.57 3.90
C THR A 67 12.09 6.23 3.42
N ILE A 68 10.82 5.97 3.75
CA ILE A 68 10.03 4.85 3.19
C ILE A 68 8.89 5.45 2.39
N LYS A 69 8.75 4.99 1.16
CA LYS A 69 7.68 5.41 0.26
C LYS A 69 6.55 4.37 0.27
N PHE A 70 5.33 4.85 0.50
CA PHE A 70 4.11 4.01 0.45
C PHE A 70 3.28 4.39 -0.76
N SER A 71 2.68 3.39 -1.40
CA SER A 71 1.71 3.57 -2.47
C SER A 71 0.52 2.67 -2.18
N SER A 72 -0.68 3.22 -2.22
CA SER A 72 -1.91 2.46 -1.96
C SER A 72 -2.88 2.57 -3.13
N ARG A 73 -3.61 1.47 -3.38
CA ARG A 73 -4.58 1.37 -4.47
C ARG A 73 -5.76 0.52 -4.03
N LYS A 74 -6.97 0.95 -4.41
CA LYS A 74 -8.14 0.10 -4.32
C LYS A 74 -8.22 -0.76 -5.58
N SER A 75 -8.56 -2.04 -5.43
CA SER A 75 -8.88 -2.86 -6.59
C SER A 75 -10.20 -2.39 -7.20
N ALA A 76 -10.45 -2.75 -8.46
CA ALA A 76 -11.64 -2.28 -9.19
C ALA A 76 -12.96 -2.67 -8.52
N SER A 77 -12.99 -3.78 -7.82
CA SER A 77 -14.18 -4.29 -7.14
C SER A 77 -14.21 -3.99 -5.64
N CYS A 78 -13.32 -3.12 -5.18
CA CYS A 78 -13.23 -2.78 -3.76
C CYS A 78 -14.45 -1.97 -3.32
N LYS A 79 -15.19 -2.51 -2.37
CA LYS A 79 -16.38 -1.85 -1.80
C LYS A 79 -16.09 -1.11 -0.50
N ASN A 80 -14.86 -1.20 -0.01
CA ASN A 80 -14.47 -0.53 1.21
C ASN A 80 -14.59 0.98 1.03
N SER A 81 -15.23 1.65 2.00
CA SER A 81 -15.50 3.08 1.93
C SER A 81 -14.32 3.95 2.35
N ILE A 82 -13.21 3.35 2.73
CA ILE A 82 -12.04 4.10 3.16
C ILE A 82 -11.55 5.04 2.06
N ASN A 83 -11.18 6.26 2.46
CA ASN A 83 -10.59 7.24 1.56
C ASN A 83 -9.08 7.15 1.71
N LEU A 84 -8.39 6.65 0.70
CA LEU A 84 -6.95 6.43 0.77
C LEU A 84 -6.16 7.73 0.92
N SER A 85 -6.66 8.83 0.32
CA SER A 85 -6.02 10.13 0.49
C SER A 85 -6.03 10.56 1.96
N GLN A 86 -7.16 10.41 2.63
CA GLN A 86 -7.27 10.75 4.05
C GLN A 86 -6.45 9.81 4.92
N LEU A 87 -6.44 8.53 4.61
CA LEU A 87 -5.65 7.54 5.34
C LEU A 87 -4.17 7.90 5.29
N MET A 88 -3.65 8.14 4.10
CA MET A 88 -2.22 8.43 3.90
C MET A 88 -1.83 9.79 4.48
N ARG A 89 -2.66 10.81 4.27
CA ARG A 89 -2.41 12.15 4.81
C ARG A 89 -2.43 12.14 6.33
N GLY A 90 -3.46 11.51 6.92
CA GLY A 90 -3.60 11.46 8.38
C GLY A 90 -2.46 10.71 9.04
N GLY A 91 -2.04 9.60 8.45
CA GLY A 91 -0.87 8.86 8.95
C GLY A 91 0.41 9.65 8.80
N ALA A 92 0.62 10.27 7.64
CA ALA A 92 1.82 11.05 7.41
C ALA A 92 1.94 12.21 8.40
N GLU A 93 0.84 12.93 8.65
CA GLU A 93 0.83 14.02 9.61
C GLU A 93 1.20 13.54 11.02
N GLN A 94 0.68 12.39 11.42
CA GLN A 94 0.95 11.82 12.73
C GLN A 94 2.40 11.39 12.90
N PHE A 95 3.07 11.00 11.81
CA PHE A 95 4.43 10.46 11.84
C PHE A 95 5.44 11.35 11.11
N ASN A 96 5.18 12.66 11.05
CA ASN A 96 6.11 13.67 10.51
C ASN A 96 6.50 13.41 9.05
N GLY A 97 5.55 12.94 8.26
CA GLY A 97 5.78 12.67 6.85
C GLY A 97 4.90 13.52 5.95
N ILE A 98 4.83 13.11 4.69
CA ILE A 98 4.00 13.75 3.66
C ILE A 98 3.13 12.67 3.06
N GLY A 99 1.85 12.96 2.86
CA GLY A 99 0.92 12.00 2.27
C GLY A 99 -0.27 12.66 1.63
N GLY A 100 -0.93 11.92 0.76
CA GLY A 100 -2.13 12.37 0.07
C GLY A 100 -2.29 11.69 -1.27
N GLY A 101 -3.27 12.16 -2.03
CA GLY A 101 -3.59 11.62 -3.34
C GLY A 101 -5.08 11.68 -3.60
N HIS A 102 -5.62 10.59 -4.11
CA HIS A 102 -7.03 10.44 -4.43
C HIS A 102 -7.67 9.37 -3.54
N GLU A 103 -9.00 9.33 -3.53
CA GLU A 103 -9.74 8.36 -2.72
C GLU A 103 -9.30 6.92 -2.98
N ALA A 104 -9.06 6.56 -4.24
CA ALA A 104 -8.75 5.20 -4.65
C ALA A 104 -7.26 4.95 -4.92
N ALA A 105 -6.42 5.97 -4.80
CA ALA A 105 -4.99 5.87 -5.08
C ALA A 105 -4.25 6.99 -4.36
N ALA A 106 -3.43 6.65 -3.39
CA ALA A 106 -2.72 7.64 -2.58
C ALA A 106 -1.38 7.09 -2.11
N GLY A 107 -0.50 7.99 -1.70
CA GLY A 107 0.80 7.62 -1.22
C GLY A 107 1.22 8.41 0.01
N ALA A 108 2.32 7.97 0.61
CA ALA A 108 2.91 8.66 1.74
C ALA A 108 4.41 8.42 1.74
N LYS A 109 5.13 9.31 2.38
CA LYS A 109 6.57 9.17 2.60
C LYS A 109 6.86 9.56 4.05
N ILE A 110 7.50 8.65 4.77
CA ILE A 110 7.86 8.86 6.18
C ILE A 110 9.34 8.53 6.36
N THR A 111 9.93 8.94 7.47
CA THR A 111 11.30 8.55 7.80
C THR A 111 11.33 7.11 8.31
N LYS A 112 12.44 6.41 8.10
CA LYS A 112 12.58 4.98 8.46
C LYS A 112 12.29 4.70 9.94
N ASP A 113 12.69 5.63 10.81
CA ASP A 113 12.49 5.46 12.25
C ASP A 113 11.03 5.48 12.66
N LYS A 114 10.13 5.92 11.79
CA LYS A 114 8.68 5.96 12.03
C LYS A 114 7.94 4.78 11.42
N LEU A 115 8.65 3.85 10.79
CA LEU A 115 8.03 2.76 10.04
C LEU A 115 7.10 1.91 10.89
N ASP A 116 7.56 1.45 12.06
CA ASP A 116 6.74 0.55 12.88
C ASP A 116 5.45 1.20 13.33
N GLY A 117 5.53 2.46 13.77
CA GLY A 117 4.33 3.21 14.16
C GLY A 117 3.37 3.42 13.00
N PHE A 118 3.90 3.73 11.82
CA PHE A 118 3.09 3.93 10.63
C PHE A 118 2.40 2.63 10.17
N LEU A 119 3.09 1.50 10.25
CA LEU A 119 2.50 0.20 9.93
C LEU A 119 1.37 -0.15 10.89
N ASP A 120 1.57 0.09 12.19
CA ASP A 120 0.51 -0.13 13.19
C ASP A 120 -0.70 0.74 12.92
N TYR A 121 -0.47 2.00 12.56
CA TYR A 121 -1.52 2.92 12.17
C TYR A 121 -2.32 2.39 10.98
N LEU A 122 -1.62 1.94 9.92
CA LEU A 122 -2.29 1.42 8.72
C LEU A 122 -3.11 0.18 9.06
N GLU A 123 -2.53 -0.79 9.76
CA GLU A 123 -3.24 -2.02 10.11
C GLU A 123 -4.49 -1.72 10.94
N SER A 124 -4.37 -0.83 11.93
CA SER A 124 -5.51 -0.45 12.76
C SER A 124 -6.64 0.16 11.95
N ASN A 125 -6.31 1.00 10.98
CA ASN A 125 -7.32 1.72 10.22
C ASN A 125 -7.95 0.88 9.12
N VAL A 126 -7.20 0.02 8.44
CA VAL A 126 -7.76 -0.82 7.39
C VAL A 126 -8.58 -1.99 7.94
N THR A 127 -8.22 -2.52 9.11
CA THR A 127 -8.98 -3.62 9.73
C THR A 127 -10.24 -3.15 10.43
N LYS A 128 -10.27 -1.91 10.89
CA LYS A 128 -11.44 -1.33 11.59
C LYS A 128 -12.48 -0.78 10.63
N MET A 129 -12.12 -0.52 9.38
CA MET A 129 -13.06 0.05 8.42
C MET A 129 -14.03 -1.01 7.92
N PRO A 130 -15.32 -0.87 8.21
CA PRO A 130 -16.29 -1.83 7.71
C PRO A 130 -16.51 -1.63 6.22
N ASP A 131 -16.94 -2.69 5.55
CA ASP A 131 -17.46 -2.63 4.20
C ASP A 131 -18.71 -1.76 4.21
N ARG A 132 -19.02 -1.05 3.11
CA ARG A 132 -20.23 -0.24 2.98
C ARG A 132 -21.48 -1.03 3.31
N ASP A 133 -21.54 -2.27 2.87
CA ASP A 133 -22.71 -3.11 3.02
C ASP A 133 -22.92 -3.57 4.46
N SER A 134 -21.89 -3.56 5.28
CA SER A 134 -21.96 -4.03 6.66
C SER A 134 -22.61 -3.02 7.62
N ASN A 135 -22.86 -1.80 7.15
CA ASN A 135 -23.50 -0.75 7.95
C ASN A 135 -25.00 -0.65 7.76
N GLN A 136 -25.59 -1.61 7.10
CA GLN A 136 -27.02 -1.57 6.79
C GLN A 136 -27.84 -2.51 7.66
#